data_264f67a5808b4c83b476d28d959bc8b5
#
_entry.id   264f67a5808b4c83b476d28d959bc8b5
#
_cell.length_a   1.000
_cell.length_b   1.000
_cell.length_c   1.000
_cell.angle_alpha   90.00
_cell.angle_beta   90.00
_cell.angle_gamma   90.00
#
_symmetry.space_group_name_H-M   'P 1'
#
loop_
_entity.id
_entity.type
_entity.pdbx_description
1 polymer ?
#
loop_
_entity_poly.entity_id
_entity_poly.type
_entity_poly.pdbx_seq_one_letter_code
_entity_poly.pdbx_strand_id
1 'polypeptide(L)'
;MTHPHPAAAPLIVDASMLRRHDDDRLRNELAPLAVYPVSYMVAGVPVQVRFSTSGAADVCRRRYRHMPSHQAPAMTAYAVGRNASEAYFWAGDGPIFCWDQCEIPDRVVAFFAEAVATTSFFNSMDDLIALHAAALTDGRSAAFVAGISTAGKSTTAIACFRRGLQLYSDEFCLVRAGGVLPYPRAISVRHEGLEMLLADAAPPSPVDAWLRANRGDDRENVGFDELFGSATLPAPRPLRIAFAAVAKDRAPRIRSIAPAQMLAHTKPSARLKPRGLDGVAALLAVLAPVTCYELTLGTPDETAELIAQLLRAS
;
A
#
# COMPACT_ATOMS: atom_id res chain seq x y z
N MET A 1 36.47 15.61 0.99
CA MET A 1 36.01 15.22 -0.35
C MET A 1 35.28 13.91 -0.18
N THR A 2 33.96 13.98 0.00
CA THR A 2 33.08 12.80 0.10
C THR A 2 32.72 12.39 -1.31
N HIS A 3 33.14 11.21 -1.74
CA HIS A 3 32.71 10.63 -3.01
C HIS A 3 31.19 10.42 -2.98
N PRO A 4 30.42 10.87 -3.97
CA PRO A 4 29.02 10.52 -4.08
C PRO A 4 28.94 9.01 -4.33
N HIS A 5 28.22 8.29 -3.47
CA HIS A 5 27.82 6.91 -3.75
C HIS A 5 27.06 6.90 -5.08
N PRO A 6 27.38 6.01 -6.02
CA PRO A 6 26.56 5.86 -7.22
C PRO A 6 25.15 5.48 -6.80
N ALA A 7 24.18 6.27 -7.22
CA ALA A 7 22.77 5.96 -7.03
C ALA A 7 22.52 4.55 -7.58
N ALA A 8 22.15 3.63 -6.70
CA ALA A 8 21.80 2.28 -7.12
C ALA A 8 20.60 2.38 -8.08
N ALA A 9 20.74 1.84 -9.28
CA ALA A 9 19.66 1.80 -10.25
C ALA A 9 18.38 1.26 -9.59
N PRO A 10 17.19 1.84 -9.88
CA PRO A 10 15.96 1.39 -9.30
C PRO A 10 15.77 -0.10 -9.62
N LEU A 11 15.72 -0.93 -8.60
CA LEU A 11 15.48 -2.36 -8.75
C LEU A 11 14.02 -2.52 -9.20
N ILE A 12 13.81 -2.67 -10.51
CA ILE A 12 12.50 -3.04 -11.08
C ILE A 12 12.32 -4.52 -10.75
N VAL A 13 11.61 -4.79 -9.67
CA VAL A 13 11.29 -6.14 -9.25
C VAL A 13 10.05 -6.59 -10.02
N ASP A 14 10.23 -7.51 -10.96
CA ASP A 14 9.16 -8.17 -11.68
C ASP A 14 8.88 -9.54 -11.05
N ALA A 15 7.60 -9.85 -10.80
CA ALA A 15 7.18 -11.16 -10.29
C ALA A 15 7.57 -12.34 -11.21
N SER A 16 7.84 -12.07 -12.50
CA SER A 16 8.38 -13.07 -13.44
C SER A 16 9.79 -13.55 -13.07
N MET A 17 10.50 -12.82 -12.20
CA MET A 17 11.82 -13.20 -11.69
C MET A 17 11.75 -14.27 -10.59
N LEU A 18 10.56 -14.61 -10.10
CA LEU A 18 10.36 -15.61 -9.06
C LEU A 18 10.10 -16.99 -9.68
N ARG A 19 10.88 -17.98 -9.32
CA ARG A 19 10.57 -19.38 -9.62
C ARG A 19 9.61 -19.94 -8.57
N ARG A 20 8.64 -20.70 -9.02
CA ARG A 20 7.68 -21.39 -8.15
C ARG A 20 8.15 -22.82 -7.87
N HIS A 21 8.07 -23.21 -6.62
CA HIS A 21 8.30 -24.58 -6.15
C HIS A 21 7.10 -25.04 -5.33
N ASP A 22 6.68 -26.27 -5.52
CA ASP A 22 5.64 -26.93 -4.72
C ASP A 22 6.31 -28.13 -4.04
N ASP A 23 7.11 -27.89 -2.98
CA ASP A 23 7.92 -28.90 -2.29
C ASP A 23 7.82 -28.72 -0.76
N ASP A 24 7.06 -29.62 -0.12
CA ASP A 24 6.88 -29.61 1.34
C ASP A 24 8.17 -29.91 2.10
N ARG A 25 9.06 -30.71 1.54
CA ARG A 25 10.35 -31.00 2.15
C ARG A 25 11.21 -29.74 2.24
N LEU A 26 11.26 -28.98 1.15
CA LEU A 26 11.96 -27.70 1.13
C LEU A 26 11.39 -26.72 2.16
N ARG A 27 10.05 -26.67 2.30
CA ARG A 27 9.37 -25.84 3.31
C ARG A 27 9.78 -26.23 4.72
N ASN A 28 9.80 -27.52 5.03
CA ASN A 28 10.19 -28.04 6.35
C ASN A 28 11.67 -27.78 6.66
N GLU A 29 12.56 -27.80 5.67
CA GLU A 29 13.97 -27.47 5.82
C GLU A 29 14.19 -25.96 6.08
N LEU A 30 13.43 -25.10 5.43
CA LEU A 30 13.62 -23.64 5.46
C LEU A 30 12.91 -22.95 6.64
N ALA A 31 11.72 -23.40 7.04
CA ALA A 31 10.95 -22.75 8.08
C ALA A 31 11.68 -22.52 9.41
N PRO A 32 12.50 -23.48 9.92
CA PRO A 32 13.28 -23.27 11.14
C PRO A 32 14.32 -22.15 11.07
N LEU A 33 14.75 -21.76 9.85
CA LEU A 33 15.72 -20.69 9.64
C LEU A 33 15.09 -19.29 9.81
N ALA A 34 13.78 -19.18 9.76
CA ALA A 34 13.04 -17.93 9.88
C ALA A 34 12.77 -17.58 11.35
N VAL A 35 13.79 -17.07 12.04
CA VAL A 35 13.78 -16.85 13.50
C VAL A 35 13.33 -15.47 13.94
N TYR A 36 13.20 -14.49 13.03
CA TYR A 36 12.81 -13.11 13.34
C TYR A 36 11.34 -12.86 12.96
N PRO A 37 10.38 -12.95 13.90
CA PRO A 37 8.97 -12.69 13.62
C PRO A 37 8.65 -11.21 13.63
N VAL A 38 7.72 -10.81 12.74
CA VAL A 38 7.05 -9.52 12.75
C VAL A 38 5.55 -9.77 12.65
N SER A 39 4.81 -9.36 13.68
CA SER A 39 3.36 -9.58 13.75
C SER A 39 2.61 -8.26 13.65
N TYR A 40 1.57 -8.23 12.81
CA TYR A 40 0.73 -7.05 12.59
C TYR A 40 -0.71 -7.45 12.30
N MET A 41 -1.62 -6.47 12.40
CA MET A 41 -3.06 -6.67 12.21
C MET A 41 -3.50 -6.12 10.87
N VAL A 42 -4.19 -6.91 10.05
CA VAL A 42 -4.81 -6.44 8.81
C VAL A 42 -6.31 -6.70 8.85
N ALA A 43 -7.12 -5.66 8.74
CA ALA A 43 -8.58 -5.76 8.77
C ALA A 43 -9.13 -6.58 9.96
N GLY A 44 -8.48 -6.47 11.12
CA GLY A 44 -8.85 -7.21 12.33
C GLY A 44 -8.32 -8.65 12.42
N VAL A 45 -7.49 -9.07 11.45
CA VAL A 45 -6.89 -10.42 11.43
C VAL A 45 -5.39 -10.34 11.70
N PRO A 46 -4.85 -11.12 12.67
CA PRO A 46 -3.43 -11.13 12.97
C PRO A 46 -2.64 -11.90 11.91
N VAL A 47 -1.64 -11.23 11.35
CA VAL A 47 -0.70 -11.76 10.35
C VAL A 47 0.71 -11.75 10.94
N GLN A 48 1.49 -12.78 10.67
CA GLN A 48 2.90 -12.84 11.02
C GLN A 48 3.75 -13.08 9.76
N VAL A 49 4.85 -12.37 9.65
CA VAL A 49 5.93 -12.68 8.69
C VAL A 49 7.18 -13.04 9.48
N ARG A 50 7.80 -14.16 9.13
CA ARG A 50 9.03 -14.64 9.75
C ARG A 50 10.19 -14.52 8.78
N PHE A 51 11.29 -13.95 9.23
CA PHE A 51 12.48 -13.68 8.44
C PHE A 51 13.68 -14.48 8.95
N SER A 52 14.61 -14.81 8.04
CA SER A 52 15.91 -15.38 8.42
C SER A 52 16.95 -14.31 8.81
N THR A 53 16.72 -13.02 8.47
CA THR A 53 17.60 -11.90 8.81
C THR A 53 16.89 -10.88 9.67
N SER A 54 17.61 -10.29 10.62
CA SER A 54 17.07 -9.19 11.45
C SER A 54 16.85 -7.92 10.63
N GLY A 55 17.69 -7.64 9.63
CA GLY A 55 17.57 -6.44 8.79
C GLY A 55 16.27 -6.41 7.99
N ALA A 56 15.88 -7.52 7.32
CA ALA A 56 14.60 -7.62 6.63
C ALA A 56 13.40 -7.53 7.60
N ALA A 57 13.52 -8.15 8.79
CA ALA A 57 12.49 -8.03 9.82
C ALA A 57 12.34 -6.58 10.30
N ASP A 58 13.43 -5.83 10.46
CA ASP A 58 13.40 -4.42 10.87
C ASP A 58 12.75 -3.51 9.79
N VAL A 59 13.02 -3.77 8.51
CA VAL A 59 12.33 -3.08 7.41
C VAL A 59 10.82 -3.34 7.48
N CYS A 60 10.41 -4.59 7.63
CA CYS A 60 9.00 -4.95 7.74
C CYS A 60 8.37 -4.33 8.99
N ARG A 61 9.04 -4.39 10.16
CA ARG A 61 8.56 -3.83 11.43
C ARG A 61 8.34 -2.31 11.32
N ARG A 62 9.22 -1.57 10.68
CA ARG A 62 9.03 -0.13 10.44
C ARG A 62 7.80 0.15 9.57
N ARG A 63 7.56 -0.65 8.53
CA ARG A 63 6.40 -0.47 7.64
C ARG A 63 5.07 -0.69 8.34
N TYR A 64 5.00 -1.64 9.26
CA TYR A 64 3.77 -2.07 9.94
C TYR A 64 3.69 -1.64 11.40
N ARG A 65 4.55 -0.72 11.86
CA ARG A 65 4.63 -0.31 13.26
C ARG A 65 3.32 0.27 13.83
N HIS A 66 2.43 0.79 12.97
CA HIS A 66 1.10 1.28 13.34
C HIS A 66 0.01 0.20 13.34
N MET A 67 0.36 -1.01 13.00
CA MET A 67 -0.54 -2.15 12.92
C MET A 67 -0.07 -3.32 13.82
N PRO A 68 0.46 -3.09 15.03
CA PRO A 68 1.05 -4.15 15.82
C PRO A 68 -0.02 -5.19 16.21
N SER A 69 0.37 -6.47 16.24
CA SER A 69 -0.44 -7.55 16.76
C SER A 69 0.31 -8.32 17.82
N HIS A 70 -0.36 -8.55 18.95
CA HIS A 70 0.12 -9.42 20.04
C HIS A 70 -0.69 -10.72 20.12
N GLN A 71 -1.62 -10.90 19.19
CA GLN A 71 -2.46 -12.10 19.09
C GLN A 71 -1.71 -13.21 18.34
N ALA A 72 -2.12 -14.46 18.58
CA ALA A 72 -1.63 -15.59 17.80
C ALA A 72 -1.97 -15.36 16.31
N PRO A 73 -1.02 -15.59 15.38
CA PRO A 73 -1.25 -15.32 13.97
C PRO A 73 -2.30 -16.29 13.40
N ALA A 74 -3.27 -15.75 12.68
CA ALA A 74 -4.20 -16.53 11.85
C ALA A 74 -3.52 -16.97 10.54
N MET A 75 -2.46 -16.26 10.12
CA MET A 75 -1.66 -16.59 8.95
C MET A 75 -0.19 -16.28 9.22
N THR A 76 0.69 -17.20 8.80
CA THR A 76 2.14 -16.98 8.85
C THR A 76 2.72 -17.05 7.43
N ALA A 77 3.52 -16.05 7.08
CA ALA A 77 4.35 -16.04 5.88
C ALA A 77 5.84 -16.12 6.28
N TYR A 78 6.66 -16.53 5.36
CA TYR A 78 8.09 -16.78 5.58
C TYR A 78 8.93 -16.13 4.50
N ALA A 79 10.07 -15.60 4.88
CA ALA A 79 11.10 -15.07 3.99
C ALA A 79 12.47 -15.56 4.46
N VAL A 80 13.05 -16.50 3.74
CA VAL A 80 14.27 -17.18 4.14
C VAL A 80 15.35 -17.00 3.09
N GLY A 81 16.42 -16.28 3.42
CA GLY A 81 17.67 -16.30 2.67
C GLY A 81 18.46 -17.56 3.01
N ARG A 82 18.78 -18.37 2.02
CA ARG A 82 19.62 -19.57 2.18
C ARG A 82 21.10 -19.25 2.05
N ASN A 83 21.43 -18.30 1.20
CA ASN A 83 22.76 -17.76 0.97
C ASN A 83 22.63 -16.34 0.41
N ALA A 84 23.74 -15.70 0.01
CA ALA A 84 23.73 -14.34 -0.50
C ALA A 84 22.94 -14.16 -1.82
N SER A 85 22.61 -15.23 -2.53
CA SER A 85 21.97 -15.19 -3.85
C SER A 85 20.61 -15.88 -3.94
N GLU A 86 20.16 -16.56 -2.88
CA GLU A 86 18.88 -17.28 -2.87
C GLU A 86 18.01 -16.84 -1.71
N ALA A 87 16.77 -16.45 -2.00
CA ALA A 87 15.73 -16.21 -0.99
C ALA A 87 14.42 -16.89 -1.38
N TYR A 88 13.73 -17.39 -0.40
CA TYR A 88 12.50 -18.17 -0.52
C TYR A 88 11.37 -17.47 0.24
N PHE A 89 10.19 -17.42 -0.38
CA PHE A 89 9.01 -16.74 0.15
C PHE A 89 7.78 -17.63 0.01
N TRP A 90 7.00 -17.80 1.09
CA TRP A 90 5.71 -18.51 1.05
C TRP A 90 4.81 -18.08 2.20
N ALA A 91 3.53 -18.42 2.13
CA ALA A 91 2.57 -18.22 3.20
C ALA A 91 1.72 -19.48 3.41
N GLY A 92 1.58 -19.92 4.65
CA GLY A 92 0.90 -21.16 5.01
C GLY A 92 1.39 -22.35 4.18
N ASP A 93 0.47 -23.12 3.63
CA ASP A 93 0.75 -24.24 2.74
C ASP A 93 0.79 -23.84 1.25
N GLY A 94 0.83 -22.54 0.97
CA GLY A 94 0.90 -22.02 -0.38
C GLY A 94 2.22 -22.31 -1.09
N PRO A 95 2.33 -22.00 -2.39
CA PRO A 95 3.54 -22.23 -3.17
C PRO A 95 4.74 -21.48 -2.59
N ILE A 96 5.92 -22.06 -2.72
CA ILE A 96 7.19 -21.42 -2.42
C ILE A 96 7.64 -20.67 -3.67
N PHE A 97 8.02 -19.42 -3.50
CA PHE A 97 8.63 -18.58 -4.53
C PHE A 97 10.11 -18.42 -4.22
N CYS A 98 10.96 -18.64 -5.19
CA CYS A 98 12.41 -18.51 -5.05
C CYS A 98 12.92 -17.36 -5.91
N TRP A 99 13.76 -16.52 -5.31
CA TRP A 99 14.61 -15.57 -5.99
C TRP A 99 16.04 -16.09 -5.99
N ASP A 100 16.66 -16.16 -7.16
CA ASP A 100 18.01 -16.73 -7.34
C ASP A 100 18.98 -15.78 -8.06
N GLN A 101 18.90 -14.51 -7.81
CA GLN A 101 19.82 -13.51 -8.35
C GLN A 101 20.76 -12.99 -7.28
N CYS A 102 21.94 -12.49 -7.71
CA CYS A 102 22.99 -11.98 -6.83
C CYS A 102 22.48 -10.98 -5.78
N GLU A 103 23.15 -10.90 -4.66
CA GLU A 103 22.92 -10.09 -3.44
C GLU A 103 21.52 -9.48 -3.32
N ILE A 104 20.71 -10.06 -2.43
CA ILE A 104 19.35 -9.56 -2.19
C ILE A 104 19.37 -8.64 -0.97
N PRO A 105 19.22 -7.32 -1.14
CA PRO A 105 19.13 -6.41 0.00
C PRO A 105 17.93 -6.73 0.89
N ASP A 106 18.05 -6.54 2.20
CA ASP A 106 16.98 -6.78 3.18
C ASP A 106 15.66 -6.06 2.82
N ARG A 107 15.72 -4.87 2.19
CA ARG A 107 14.53 -4.15 1.70
C ARG A 107 13.76 -4.93 0.63
N VAL A 108 14.47 -5.68 -0.22
CA VAL A 108 13.87 -6.50 -1.29
C VAL A 108 13.27 -7.76 -0.70
N VAL A 109 13.97 -8.39 0.24
CA VAL A 109 13.44 -9.54 0.99
C VAL A 109 12.16 -9.16 1.71
N ALA A 110 12.15 -8.02 2.43
CA ALA A 110 10.95 -7.52 3.11
C ALA A 110 9.81 -7.22 2.12
N PHE A 111 10.10 -6.64 0.96
CA PHE A 111 9.10 -6.36 -0.07
C PHE A 111 8.42 -7.62 -0.61
N PHE A 112 9.19 -8.66 -0.96
CA PHE A 112 8.60 -9.91 -1.45
C PHE A 112 7.84 -10.66 -0.37
N ALA A 113 8.38 -10.71 0.85
CA ALA A 113 7.69 -11.30 1.98
C ALA A 113 6.32 -10.65 2.22
N GLU A 114 6.29 -9.33 2.16
CA GLU A 114 5.07 -8.54 2.26
C GLU A 114 4.09 -8.84 1.12
N ALA A 115 4.58 -8.89 -0.13
CA ALA A 115 3.74 -9.17 -1.29
C ALA A 115 3.11 -10.56 -1.20
N VAL A 116 3.87 -11.58 -0.77
CA VAL A 116 3.37 -12.93 -0.57
C VAL A 116 2.36 -12.98 0.58
N ALA A 117 2.70 -12.38 1.74
CA ALA A 117 1.81 -12.34 2.90
C ALA A 117 0.49 -11.62 2.56
N THR A 118 0.56 -10.43 1.97
CA THR A 118 -0.60 -9.62 1.60
C THR A 118 -1.47 -10.32 0.57
N THR A 119 -0.87 -10.92 -0.46
CA THR A 119 -1.62 -11.66 -1.48
C THR A 119 -2.32 -12.87 -0.89
N SER A 120 -1.65 -13.65 -0.04
CA SER A 120 -2.22 -14.83 0.62
C SER A 120 -3.33 -14.41 1.58
N PHE A 121 -3.13 -13.33 2.34
CA PHE A 121 -4.14 -12.76 3.22
C PHE A 121 -5.41 -12.37 2.45
N PHE A 122 -5.29 -11.57 1.37
CA PHE A 122 -6.45 -11.17 0.59
C PHE A 122 -7.14 -12.37 -0.09
N ASN A 123 -6.37 -13.39 -0.47
CA ASN A 123 -6.92 -14.62 -1.01
C ASN A 123 -7.64 -15.50 0.04
N SER A 124 -7.37 -15.31 1.33
CA SER A 124 -8.04 -16.07 2.41
C SER A 124 -9.32 -15.41 2.90
N MET A 125 -9.58 -14.13 2.54
CA MET A 125 -10.72 -13.35 3.03
C MET A 125 -11.82 -13.29 1.97
N ASP A 126 -12.96 -13.94 2.23
CA ASP A 126 -14.08 -14.01 1.25
C ASP A 126 -14.91 -12.72 1.18
N ASP A 127 -14.95 -11.95 2.28
CA ASP A 127 -15.79 -10.76 2.45
C ASP A 127 -15.01 -9.44 2.28
N LEU A 128 -13.74 -9.51 1.90
CA LEU A 128 -12.86 -8.35 1.79
C LEU A 128 -12.51 -8.07 0.33
N ILE A 129 -12.80 -6.85 -0.12
CA ILE A 129 -12.32 -6.32 -1.40
C ILE A 129 -11.13 -5.42 -1.11
N ALA A 130 -9.98 -5.71 -1.71
CA ALA A 130 -8.78 -4.89 -1.62
C ALA A 130 -8.48 -4.28 -2.99
N LEU A 131 -8.48 -2.95 -3.06
CA LEU A 131 -8.14 -2.17 -4.26
C LEU A 131 -6.78 -1.53 -4.05
N HIS A 132 -5.87 -1.62 -5.01
CA HIS A 132 -4.62 -0.87 -4.98
C HIS A 132 -4.92 0.62 -5.24
N ALA A 133 -5.28 1.33 -4.19
CA ALA A 133 -5.75 2.70 -4.21
C ALA A 133 -5.41 3.40 -2.89
N ALA A 134 -5.19 4.70 -2.93
CA ALA A 134 -5.18 5.51 -1.72
C ALA A 134 -6.61 5.65 -1.18
N ALA A 135 -6.78 5.54 0.14
CA ALA A 135 -8.08 5.61 0.80
C ALA A 135 -8.08 6.69 1.88
N LEU A 136 -9.11 7.54 1.86
CA LEU A 136 -9.22 8.79 2.61
C LEU A 136 -10.59 8.90 3.28
N THR A 137 -10.70 9.73 4.34
CA THR A 137 -11.97 10.08 4.97
C THR A 137 -11.98 11.50 5.51
N ASP A 138 -13.15 12.11 5.52
CA ASP A 138 -13.44 13.36 6.24
C ASP A 138 -13.96 13.12 7.66
N GLY A 139 -14.01 11.86 8.11
CA GLY A 139 -14.57 11.42 9.38
C GLY A 139 -16.05 11.02 9.31
N ARG A 140 -16.75 11.28 8.20
CA ARG A 140 -18.16 10.92 7.96
C ARG A 140 -18.28 9.86 6.85
N SER A 141 -17.60 10.10 5.76
CA SER A 141 -17.58 9.27 4.56
C SER A 141 -16.14 8.98 4.10
N ALA A 142 -15.98 7.97 3.28
CA ALA A 142 -14.70 7.59 2.72
C ALA A 142 -14.67 7.74 1.20
N ALA A 143 -13.48 8.00 0.69
CA ALA A 143 -13.18 8.00 -0.74
C ALA A 143 -11.91 7.18 -1.02
N PHE A 144 -11.77 6.73 -2.27
CA PHE A 144 -10.49 6.23 -2.75
C PHE A 144 -10.03 6.92 -4.03
N VAL A 145 -8.71 6.91 -4.23
CA VAL A 145 -8.06 7.36 -5.48
C VAL A 145 -7.30 6.18 -6.06
N ALA A 146 -7.85 5.59 -7.12
CA ALA A 146 -7.21 4.52 -7.90
C ALA A 146 -6.40 5.11 -9.06
N GLY A 147 -5.46 4.33 -9.58
CA GLY A 147 -4.65 4.68 -10.74
C GLY A 147 -3.47 3.73 -10.89
N ILE A 148 -2.83 3.76 -12.05
CA ILE A 148 -1.62 2.96 -12.31
C ILE A 148 -0.49 3.33 -11.33
N SER A 149 0.53 2.50 -11.27
CA SER A 149 1.76 2.88 -10.56
C SER A 149 2.29 4.19 -11.13
N THR A 150 2.78 5.10 -10.28
CA THR A 150 3.23 6.46 -10.68
C THR A 150 2.13 7.47 -11.02
N ALA A 151 0.84 7.11 -10.92
CA ALA A 151 -0.24 8.07 -11.15
C ALA A 151 -0.28 9.23 -10.13
N GLY A 152 0.46 9.17 -9.02
CA GLY A 152 0.48 10.21 -7.98
C GLY A 152 -0.41 9.91 -6.76
N LYS A 153 -0.87 8.67 -6.57
CA LYS A 153 -1.76 8.29 -5.45
C LYS A 153 -1.21 8.69 -4.08
N SER A 154 0.03 8.30 -3.74
CA SER A 154 0.65 8.63 -2.45
C SER A 154 0.86 10.14 -2.27
N THR A 155 1.27 10.85 -3.33
CA THR A 155 1.42 12.31 -3.33
C THR A 155 0.07 12.98 -3.04
N THR A 156 -0.99 12.57 -3.75
CA THR A 156 -2.35 13.06 -3.55
C THR A 156 -2.85 12.77 -2.13
N ALA A 157 -2.58 11.56 -1.60
CA ALA A 157 -2.97 11.17 -0.26
C ALA A 157 -2.37 12.09 0.82
N ILE A 158 -1.07 12.39 0.71
CA ILE A 158 -0.37 13.31 1.64
C ILE A 158 -0.94 14.73 1.51
N ALA A 159 -1.16 15.21 0.28
CA ALA A 159 -1.75 16.53 0.07
C ALA A 159 -3.18 16.62 0.65
N CYS A 160 -4.00 15.59 0.49
CA CYS A 160 -5.33 15.50 1.11
C CYS A 160 -5.25 15.53 2.64
N PHE A 161 -4.27 14.83 3.22
CA PHE A 161 -4.05 14.89 4.67
C PHE A 161 -3.70 16.32 5.14
N ARG A 162 -2.85 17.04 4.41
CA ARG A 162 -2.56 18.46 4.69
C ARG A 162 -3.81 19.35 4.69
N ARG A 163 -4.84 18.98 3.92
CA ARG A 163 -6.13 19.64 3.85
C ARG A 163 -7.14 19.16 4.90
N GLY A 164 -6.67 18.38 5.88
CA GLY A 164 -7.46 17.95 7.04
C GLY A 164 -8.29 16.68 6.82
N LEU A 165 -8.10 15.97 5.70
CA LEU A 165 -8.62 14.62 5.57
C LEU A 165 -7.77 13.64 6.39
N GLN A 166 -8.39 12.54 6.83
CA GLN A 166 -7.66 11.45 7.46
C GLN A 166 -7.33 10.39 6.40
N LEU A 167 -6.22 9.69 6.59
CA LEU A 167 -5.74 8.69 5.66
C LEU A 167 -5.95 7.29 6.25
N TYR A 168 -6.60 6.41 5.50
CA TYR A 168 -6.66 4.98 5.79
C TYR A 168 -5.43 4.24 5.28
N SER A 169 -4.98 4.58 4.07
CA SER A 169 -3.83 3.97 3.39
C SER A 169 -3.51 4.73 2.10
N ASP A 170 -2.26 4.67 1.65
CA ASP A 170 -1.87 5.08 0.30
C ASP A 170 -1.71 3.90 -0.67
N GLU A 171 -1.78 2.67 -0.16
CA GLU A 171 -1.51 1.44 -0.92
C GLU A 171 -2.76 0.62 -1.20
N PHE A 172 -3.61 0.40 -0.18
CA PHE A 172 -4.83 -0.40 -0.32
C PHE A 172 -6.05 0.26 0.30
N CYS A 173 -7.09 0.40 -0.51
CA CYS A 173 -8.45 0.64 -0.03
C CYS A 173 -9.08 -0.72 0.28
N LEU A 174 -9.26 -1.01 1.56
CA LEU A 174 -9.90 -2.24 2.03
C LEU A 174 -11.37 -1.99 2.28
N VAL A 175 -12.23 -2.69 1.55
CA VAL A 175 -13.70 -2.53 1.68
C VAL A 175 -14.32 -3.83 2.19
N ARG A 176 -15.08 -3.72 3.29
CA ARG A 176 -15.87 -4.79 3.87
C ARG A 176 -17.27 -4.27 4.20
N ALA A 177 -18.30 -4.96 3.76
CA ALA A 177 -19.71 -4.55 3.99
C ALA A 177 -19.99 -3.07 3.64
N GLY A 178 -19.37 -2.56 2.55
CA GLY A 178 -19.53 -1.17 2.10
C GLY A 178 -18.75 -0.13 2.90
N GLY A 179 -18.06 -0.51 3.99
CA GLY A 179 -17.21 0.35 4.79
C GLY A 179 -15.72 0.21 4.42
N VAL A 180 -15.00 1.33 4.43
CA VAL A 180 -13.54 1.36 4.22
C VAL A 180 -12.85 1.12 5.56
N LEU A 181 -11.93 0.16 5.59
CA LEU A 181 -11.14 -0.21 6.76
C LEU A 181 -9.76 0.44 6.71
N PRO A 182 -9.18 0.81 7.87
CA PRO A 182 -7.82 1.33 7.93
C PRO A 182 -6.78 0.24 7.60
N TYR A 183 -5.78 0.66 6.83
CA TYR A 183 -4.57 -0.12 6.54
C TYR A 183 -3.35 0.81 6.64
N PRO A 184 -2.98 1.21 7.86
CA PRO A 184 -1.99 2.26 8.13
C PRO A 184 -0.56 1.74 8.01
N ARG A 185 -0.23 1.13 6.90
CA ARG A 185 1.14 0.81 6.53
C ARG A 185 1.91 2.12 6.28
N ALA A 186 3.21 2.13 6.54
CA ALA A 186 4.06 3.28 6.21
C ALA A 186 3.91 3.67 4.73
N ILE A 187 3.77 4.98 4.49
CA ILE A 187 3.57 5.55 3.15
C ILE A 187 4.87 5.46 2.36
N SER A 188 4.80 5.04 1.11
CA SER A 188 5.94 5.00 0.21
C SER A 188 5.90 6.17 -0.76
N VAL A 189 6.73 7.20 -0.53
CA VAL A 189 6.81 8.38 -1.37
C VAL A 189 8.04 8.29 -2.26
N ARG A 190 7.89 8.57 -3.54
CA ARG A 190 9.02 8.71 -4.48
C ARG A 190 9.58 10.12 -4.41
N HIS A 191 10.87 10.27 -4.74
CA HIS A 191 11.56 11.56 -4.76
C HIS A 191 10.80 12.63 -5.57
N GLU A 192 10.33 12.32 -6.77
CA GLU A 192 9.55 13.25 -7.61
C GLU A 192 8.25 13.73 -6.94
N GLY A 193 7.52 12.81 -6.28
CA GLY A 193 6.31 13.15 -5.53
C GLY A 193 6.62 14.02 -4.31
N LEU A 194 7.77 13.78 -3.70
CA LEU A 194 8.28 14.58 -2.59
C LEU A 194 8.60 16.00 -3.02
N GLU A 195 9.32 16.19 -4.13
CA GLU A 195 9.63 17.50 -4.68
C GLU A 195 8.36 18.28 -5.04
N MET A 196 7.36 17.63 -5.62
CA MET A 196 6.07 18.26 -5.92
C MET A 196 5.36 18.73 -4.64
N LEU A 197 5.34 17.90 -3.60
CA LEU A 197 4.75 18.26 -2.30
C LEU A 197 5.47 19.42 -1.64
N LEU A 198 6.80 19.52 -1.78
CA LEU A 198 7.60 20.60 -1.22
C LEU A 198 7.50 21.90 -2.02
N ALA A 199 7.29 21.83 -3.33
CA ALA A 199 7.12 23.00 -4.20
C ALA A 199 5.82 23.76 -3.91
N ASP A 200 4.75 23.04 -3.56
CA ASP A 200 3.42 23.59 -3.22
C ASP A 200 3.28 23.99 -1.74
N ALA A 201 4.35 23.90 -0.95
CA ALA A 201 4.23 24.09 0.48
C ALA A 201 3.81 25.52 0.85
N ALA A 202 2.59 25.68 1.33
CA ALA A 202 2.20 26.73 2.29
C ALA A 202 3.15 26.68 3.52
N PRO A 203 3.12 27.62 4.48
CA PRO A 203 4.13 27.74 5.53
C PRO A 203 4.50 26.39 6.15
N PRO A 204 5.78 26.15 6.49
CA PRO A 204 6.35 24.85 6.76
C PRO A 204 5.57 24.09 7.87
N SER A 205 4.94 23.02 7.47
CA SER A 205 4.32 22.06 8.40
C SER A 205 5.40 21.13 8.96
N PRO A 206 5.18 20.44 10.08
CA PRO A 206 6.07 19.38 10.57
C PRO A 206 6.35 18.31 9.50
N VAL A 207 5.37 18.06 8.64
CA VAL A 207 5.50 17.18 7.46
C VAL A 207 6.56 17.68 6.50
N ASP A 208 6.55 18.98 6.17
CA ASP A 208 7.51 19.58 5.25
C ASP A 208 8.93 19.58 5.82
N ALA A 209 9.07 19.81 7.12
CA ALA A 209 10.36 19.72 7.80
C ALA A 209 10.94 18.31 7.72
N TRP A 210 10.10 17.29 7.98
CA TRP A 210 10.49 15.90 7.88
C TRP A 210 10.85 15.50 6.44
N LEU A 211 10.03 15.87 5.48
CA LEU A 211 10.26 15.60 4.04
C LEU A 211 11.59 16.22 3.56
N ARG A 212 11.95 17.43 4.04
CA ARG A 212 13.22 18.08 3.70
C ARG A 212 14.41 17.42 4.36
N ALA A 213 14.27 16.94 5.59
CA ALA A 213 15.34 16.29 6.34
C ALA A 213 15.71 14.91 5.76
N ASN A 214 14.78 14.27 5.07
CA ASN A 214 14.94 12.91 4.55
C ASN A 214 15.04 12.88 3.00
N ARG A 215 15.59 13.94 2.41
CA ARG A 215 15.95 13.99 1.00
C ARG A 215 17.17 13.10 0.73
N GLY A 216 17.00 11.90 0.28
CA GLY A 216 18.18 11.11 -0.04
C GLY A 216 17.98 9.75 -0.64
N ASP A 217 16.85 9.12 -0.40
CA ASP A 217 16.59 7.78 -0.90
C ASP A 217 15.43 7.72 -1.90
N ASP A 218 15.56 6.88 -2.92
CA ASP A 218 14.59 6.72 -4.02
C ASP A 218 13.17 6.36 -3.57
N ARG A 219 13.01 5.83 -2.36
CA ARG A 219 11.73 5.56 -1.71
C ARG A 219 11.91 5.47 -0.21
N GLU A 220 11.34 6.37 0.52
CA GLU A 220 11.26 6.26 1.95
C GLU A 220 9.90 5.75 2.41
N ASN A 221 9.93 4.82 3.35
CA ASN A 221 8.74 4.39 4.07
C ASN A 221 8.53 5.31 5.25
N VAL A 222 7.65 6.28 5.09
CA VAL A 222 7.34 7.27 6.11
C VAL A 222 6.23 6.74 6.99
N GLY A 223 6.49 6.66 8.27
CA GLY A 223 5.45 6.27 9.22
C GLY A 223 4.38 7.35 9.37
N PHE A 224 3.16 6.93 9.66
CA PHE A 224 2.05 7.84 9.92
C PHE A 224 2.36 8.83 11.05
N ASP A 225 3.05 8.40 12.11
CA ASP A 225 3.45 9.24 13.24
C ASP A 225 4.54 10.25 12.89
N GLU A 226 5.44 9.90 11.98
CA GLU A 226 6.48 10.82 11.49
C GLU A 226 5.88 11.96 10.66
N LEU A 227 4.87 11.63 9.84
CA LEU A 227 4.17 12.63 9.04
C LEU A 227 3.16 13.44 9.85
N PHE A 228 2.48 12.80 10.80
CA PHE A 228 1.21 13.30 11.35
C PHE A 228 1.18 13.40 12.87
N GLY A 229 2.29 13.12 13.55
CA GLY A 229 2.32 13.01 15.02
C GLY A 229 1.55 11.77 15.49
N SER A 230 0.95 11.80 16.66
CA SER A 230 0.15 10.69 17.19
C SER A 230 -1.17 10.57 16.41
N ALA A 231 -1.14 9.95 15.23
CA ALA A 231 -2.33 9.76 14.43
C ALA A 231 -3.24 8.69 15.04
N THR A 232 -4.39 9.10 15.52
CA THR A 232 -5.48 8.16 15.80
C THR A 232 -5.98 7.61 14.47
N LEU A 233 -5.99 6.28 14.34
CA LEU A 233 -6.52 5.64 13.14
C LEU A 233 -8.00 6.00 12.97
N PRO A 234 -8.41 6.39 11.75
CA PRO A 234 -9.80 6.69 11.51
C PRO A 234 -10.67 5.45 11.67
N ALA A 235 -11.85 5.62 12.27
CA ALA A 235 -12.84 4.55 12.33
C ALA A 235 -13.35 4.21 10.91
N PRO A 236 -13.78 2.96 10.66
CA PRO A 236 -14.38 2.60 9.37
C PRO A 236 -15.54 3.52 8.97
N ARG A 237 -15.59 3.94 7.71
CA ARG A 237 -16.62 4.82 7.16
C ARG A 237 -17.18 4.26 5.84
N PRO A 238 -18.45 4.55 5.52
CA PRO A 238 -19.03 4.13 4.25
C PRO A 238 -18.27 4.75 3.08
N LEU A 239 -17.98 3.93 2.06
CA LEU A 239 -17.42 4.40 0.80
C LEU A 239 -18.50 5.21 0.03
N ARG A 240 -18.21 6.46 -0.29
CA ARG A 240 -19.14 7.36 -0.99
C ARG A 240 -18.61 7.84 -2.33
N ILE A 241 -17.30 8.03 -2.45
CA ILE A 241 -16.68 8.57 -3.66
C ILE A 241 -15.53 7.68 -4.12
N ALA A 242 -15.45 7.53 -5.43
CA ALA A 242 -14.36 6.84 -6.10
C ALA A 242 -13.74 7.73 -7.18
N PHE A 243 -12.43 7.90 -7.16
CA PHE A 243 -11.68 8.62 -8.17
C PHE A 243 -10.76 7.65 -8.92
N ALA A 244 -10.76 7.75 -10.26
CA ALA A 244 -9.75 7.14 -11.11
C ALA A 244 -8.80 8.23 -11.62
N ALA A 245 -7.55 8.23 -11.15
CA ALA A 245 -6.52 9.14 -11.64
C ALA A 245 -6.06 8.69 -13.03
N VAL A 246 -6.49 9.41 -14.07
CA VAL A 246 -6.31 9.03 -15.48
C VAL A 246 -5.26 9.86 -16.22
N ALA A 247 -5.00 11.08 -15.76
CA ALA A 247 -4.06 12.01 -16.40
C ALA A 247 -3.49 13.01 -15.39
N LYS A 248 -2.49 13.78 -15.84
CA LYS A 248 -1.93 14.94 -15.12
C LYS A 248 -2.03 16.16 -16.03
N ASP A 249 -2.36 17.33 -15.45
CA ASP A 249 -2.44 18.60 -16.15
C ASP A 249 -2.05 19.75 -15.19
N ARG A 250 -2.11 20.99 -15.65
CA ARG A 250 -1.82 22.17 -14.82
C ARG A 250 -2.85 22.41 -13.73
N ALA A 251 -4.12 22.09 -13.99
CA ALA A 251 -5.22 22.23 -13.04
C ALA A 251 -6.02 20.92 -12.91
N PRO A 252 -6.50 20.58 -11.70
CA PRO A 252 -7.29 19.37 -11.51
C PRO A 252 -8.66 19.50 -12.18
N ARG A 253 -9.15 18.41 -12.73
CA ARG A 253 -10.48 18.31 -13.32
C ARG A 253 -11.12 16.97 -12.99
N ILE A 254 -12.43 16.97 -12.86
CA ILE A 254 -13.22 15.75 -12.69
C ILE A 254 -14.23 15.61 -13.83
N ARG A 255 -14.50 14.35 -14.16
CA ARG A 255 -15.59 13.95 -15.05
C ARG A 255 -16.38 12.85 -14.38
N SER A 256 -17.68 13.04 -14.18
CA SER A 256 -18.54 11.98 -13.65
C SER A 256 -18.56 10.78 -14.61
N ILE A 257 -18.47 9.59 -14.06
CA ILE A 257 -18.50 8.32 -14.81
C ILE A 257 -19.44 7.32 -14.15
N ALA A 258 -19.92 6.36 -14.93
CA ALA A 258 -20.74 5.28 -14.39
C ALA A 258 -19.88 4.29 -13.55
N PRO A 259 -20.47 3.60 -12.56
CA PRO A 259 -19.80 2.54 -11.80
C PRO A 259 -19.11 1.47 -12.67
N ALA A 260 -19.71 1.11 -13.81
CA ALA A 260 -19.12 0.18 -14.76
C ALA A 260 -17.82 0.69 -15.41
N GLN A 261 -17.70 2.00 -15.63
CA GLN A 261 -16.46 2.62 -16.11
C GLN A 261 -15.40 2.65 -15.00
N MET A 262 -15.79 2.96 -13.76
CA MET A 262 -14.91 2.88 -12.59
C MET A 262 -14.38 1.47 -12.39
N LEU A 263 -15.20 0.45 -12.62
CA LEU A 263 -14.80 -0.95 -12.60
C LEU A 263 -13.63 -1.22 -13.58
N ALA A 264 -13.68 -0.67 -14.78
CA ALA A 264 -12.61 -0.83 -15.76
C ALA A 264 -11.26 -0.24 -15.26
N HIS A 265 -11.30 0.87 -14.53
CA HIS A 265 -10.10 1.49 -13.94
C HIS A 265 -9.57 0.73 -12.71
N THR A 266 -10.44 0.10 -11.93
CA THR A 266 -10.06 -0.52 -10.65
C THR A 266 -9.78 -2.02 -10.76
N LYS A 267 -10.46 -2.74 -11.67
CA LYS A 267 -10.32 -4.20 -11.84
C LYS A 267 -8.88 -4.68 -11.99
N PRO A 268 -8.00 -4.04 -12.79
CA PRO A 268 -6.62 -4.50 -12.97
C PRO A 268 -5.80 -4.52 -11.67
N SER A 269 -6.16 -3.66 -10.71
CA SER A 269 -5.47 -3.51 -9.44
C SER A 269 -6.24 -4.10 -8.25
N ALA A 270 -7.41 -4.69 -8.49
CA ALA A 270 -8.24 -5.28 -7.44
C ALA A 270 -7.76 -6.68 -7.07
N ARG A 271 -7.73 -6.94 -5.76
CA ARG A 271 -7.61 -8.29 -5.21
C ARG A 271 -8.99 -8.74 -4.79
N LEU A 272 -9.59 -9.61 -5.60
CA LEU A 272 -10.97 -10.06 -5.46
C LEU A 272 -11.01 -11.54 -5.13
N LYS A 273 -11.82 -11.89 -4.15
CA LYS A 273 -12.27 -13.25 -3.90
C LYS A 273 -13.80 -13.20 -3.68
N PRO A 274 -14.61 -14.04 -4.34
CA PRO A 274 -14.21 -15.07 -5.30
C PRO A 274 -13.59 -14.49 -6.57
N ARG A 275 -12.89 -15.31 -7.34
CA ARG A 275 -12.26 -14.92 -8.62
C ARG A 275 -13.28 -14.97 -9.77
N GLY A 276 -12.92 -14.35 -10.89
CA GLY A 276 -13.75 -14.38 -12.10
C GLY A 276 -14.95 -13.44 -12.03
N LEU A 277 -16.09 -13.88 -12.56
CA LEU A 277 -17.29 -13.05 -12.69
C LEU A 277 -17.90 -12.66 -11.34
N ASP A 278 -17.86 -13.56 -10.36
CA ASP A 278 -18.42 -13.28 -9.01
C ASP A 278 -17.63 -12.20 -8.30
N GLY A 279 -16.31 -12.18 -8.43
CA GLY A 279 -15.48 -11.09 -7.89
C GLY A 279 -15.74 -9.76 -8.60
N VAL A 280 -15.96 -9.77 -9.90
CA VAL A 280 -16.35 -8.59 -10.67
C VAL A 280 -17.72 -8.09 -10.24
N ALA A 281 -18.69 -8.98 -10.03
CA ALA A 281 -20.03 -8.66 -9.55
C ALA A 281 -19.98 -8.06 -8.12
N ALA A 282 -19.17 -8.64 -7.22
CA ALA A 282 -18.96 -8.10 -5.88
C ALA A 282 -18.37 -6.69 -5.89
N LEU A 283 -17.37 -6.44 -6.73
CA LEU A 283 -16.79 -5.10 -6.88
C LEU A 283 -17.80 -4.11 -7.45
N LEU A 284 -18.58 -4.53 -8.46
CA LEU A 284 -19.62 -3.67 -9.02
C LEU A 284 -20.71 -3.35 -7.99
N ALA A 285 -21.10 -4.30 -7.16
CA ALA A 285 -22.05 -4.07 -6.07
C ALA A 285 -21.53 -3.04 -5.04
N VAL A 286 -20.23 -3.06 -4.74
CA VAL A 286 -19.60 -2.04 -3.89
C VAL A 286 -19.60 -0.67 -4.57
N LEU A 287 -19.36 -0.60 -5.88
CA LEU A 287 -19.31 0.65 -6.62
C LEU A 287 -20.70 1.23 -6.96
N ALA A 288 -21.75 0.42 -7.01
CA ALA A 288 -23.09 0.83 -7.41
C ALA A 288 -23.65 2.04 -6.62
N PRO A 289 -23.52 2.12 -5.27
CA PRO A 289 -23.96 3.27 -4.49
C PRO A 289 -22.95 4.42 -4.42
N VAL A 290 -21.80 4.30 -5.10
CA VAL A 290 -20.66 5.23 -5.00
C VAL A 290 -20.69 6.21 -6.15
N THR A 291 -20.49 7.51 -5.86
CA THR A 291 -20.30 8.52 -6.90
C THR A 291 -18.89 8.38 -7.48
N CYS A 292 -18.81 8.15 -8.79
CA CYS A 292 -17.56 7.83 -9.47
C CYS A 292 -17.10 8.96 -10.39
N TYR A 293 -15.81 9.27 -10.35
CA TYR A 293 -15.19 10.29 -11.18
C TYR A 293 -13.89 9.81 -11.83
N GLU A 294 -13.65 10.16 -13.07
CA GLU A 294 -12.29 10.30 -13.57
C GLU A 294 -11.70 11.59 -13.02
N LEU A 295 -10.45 11.53 -12.62
CA LEU A 295 -9.69 12.62 -12.03
C LEU A 295 -8.45 12.89 -12.87
N THR A 296 -8.38 14.08 -13.45
CA THR A 296 -7.12 14.65 -13.93
C THR A 296 -6.46 15.36 -12.76
N LEU A 297 -5.24 14.97 -12.42
CA LEU A 297 -4.48 15.57 -11.33
C LEU A 297 -3.89 16.90 -11.78
N GLY A 298 -4.04 17.94 -10.96
CA GLY A 298 -3.32 19.20 -11.04
C GLY A 298 -2.12 19.22 -10.10
N THR A 299 -1.83 20.40 -9.53
CA THR A 299 -0.91 20.46 -8.39
C THR A 299 -1.45 19.60 -7.24
N PRO A 300 -0.57 19.07 -6.36
CA PRO A 300 -1.01 18.27 -5.22
C PRO A 300 -2.06 18.98 -4.35
N ASP A 301 -1.83 20.27 -4.07
CA ASP A 301 -2.70 21.07 -3.20
C ASP A 301 -4.06 21.37 -3.82
N GLU A 302 -4.12 21.74 -5.10
CA GLU A 302 -5.39 21.99 -5.80
C GLU A 302 -6.19 20.70 -5.96
N THR A 303 -5.51 19.58 -6.27
CA THR A 303 -6.14 18.26 -6.35
C THR A 303 -6.74 17.85 -5.02
N ALA A 304 -5.99 18.04 -3.92
CA ALA A 304 -6.45 17.73 -2.58
C ALA A 304 -7.63 18.59 -2.15
N GLU A 305 -7.62 19.87 -2.48
CA GLU A 305 -8.75 20.78 -2.21
C GLU A 305 -10.02 20.31 -2.93
N LEU A 306 -9.93 19.97 -4.21
CA LEU A 306 -11.05 19.45 -4.99
C LEU A 306 -11.62 18.16 -4.38
N ILE A 307 -10.76 17.21 -4.01
CA ILE A 307 -11.16 15.95 -3.36
C ILE A 307 -11.86 16.23 -2.03
N ALA A 308 -11.27 17.13 -1.20
CA ALA A 308 -11.79 17.45 0.11
C ALA A 308 -13.18 18.14 0.02
N GLN A 309 -13.37 19.04 -0.93
CA GLN A 309 -14.67 19.69 -1.17
C GLN A 309 -15.74 18.67 -1.55
N LEU A 310 -15.44 17.77 -2.48
CA LEU A 310 -16.39 16.74 -2.91
C LEU A 310 -16.74 15.77 -1.77
N LEU A 311 -15.75 15.37 -0.98
CA LEU A 311 -15.98 14.43 0.12
C LEU A 311 -16.83 15.04 1.23
N ARG A 312 -16.60 16.32 1.55
CA ARG A 312 -17.43 17.05 2.55
C ARG A 312 -18.86 17.32 2.08
N ALA A 313 -19.09 17.35 0.77
CA ALA A 313 -20.41 17.56 0.18
C ALA A 313 -21.22 16.27 -0.02
N SER A 314 -20.63 15.09 0.19
CA SER A 314 -21.23 13.75 0.03
C SER A 314 -21.89 13.22 1.35
#